data_76902c1768c0f604049633be187ba04f
#
_entry.id   76902c1768c0f604049633be187ba04f
#
_cell.length_a   1.000
_cell.length_b   1.000
_cell.length_c   1.000
_cell.angle_alpha   90.00
_cell.angle_beta   90.00
_cell.angle_gamma   90.00
#
_symmetry.space_group_name_H-M   'P 1'
#
loop_
_entity.id
_entity.type
_entity.pdbx_description
1 polymer ?
#
loop_
_entity_poly.entity_id
_entity_poly.type
_entity_poly.pdbx_seq_one_letter_code
_entity_poly.pdbx_strand_id
1 'polypeptide(L)'
;SSYRMLLKSIKLDGETGQVERGEVFHIPRGVSRVEIIPEVINYSTNDPYVRVWLEGFDKKATIVQQSDLKNIVYTNLPTGNYTFHMAVYDNKKSKVIEESTYQIVKDKEIYDHWWFYLYFGIVFTSAIAYLTWLVVRTQIQKTLNIQKKELELTKRQLEMGNETILTIAKTVDAKDVNTSQHSFRVSEYASMIAQRLGYSDQAIEDLKKSALLHDIEKNAIPDRILNKDNKLTDEEYAVMKSHVVRGGEILKNFTLVDHIYEGALYHHDRYDGKGYVQ
;
A
#
# COMPACT_ATOMS: atom_id res chain seq x y z
N SER A 1 -71.25 -7.76 -34.13
CA SER A 1 -70.84 -8.43 -32.89
C SER A 1 -71.73 -8.02 -31.77
N SER A 2 -72.26 -8.94 -30.96
CA SER A 2 -73.07 -8.66 -29.78
C SER A 2 -72.30 -8.13 -28.59
N TYR A 3 -70.97 -8.05 -28.73
CA TYR A 3 -70.03 -7.63 -27.68
C TYR A 3 -69.05 -6.62 -28.23
N ARG A 4 -68.65 -5.66 -27.38
CA ARG A 4 -67.56 -4.74 -27.64
C ARG A 4 -66.62 -4.74 -26.45
N MET A 5 -65.37 -5.10 -26.67
CA MET A 5 -64.33 -5.12 -25.63
C MET A 5 -63.48 -3.87 -25.72
N LEU A 6 -63.31 -3.22 -24.58
CA LEU A 6 -62.55 -1.99 -24.44
C LEU A 6 -61.61 -2.12 -23.24
N LEU A 7 -60.46 -1.51 -23.33
CA LEU A 7 -59.67 -1.22 -22.16
C LEU A 7 -60.02 0.21 -21.72
N LYS A 8 -60.80 0.32 -20.62
CA LYS A 8 -61.33 1.59 -20.17
C LYS A 8 -60.21 2.55 -19.77
N SER A 9 -59.28 2.08 -19.00
CA SER A 9 -58.10 2.83 -18.57
C SER A 9 -57.05 1.89 -17.95
N ILE A 10 -55.82 2.36 -17.89
CA ILE A 10 -54.75 1.76 -17.06
C ILE A 10 -54.39 2.79 -16.01
N LYS A 11 -54.36 2.38 -14.72
CA LYS A 11 -53.86 3.23 -13.62
C LYS A 11 -52.44 2.82 -13.27
N LEU A 12 -51.58 3.82 -13.15
CA LEU A 12 -50.19 3.69 -12.78
C LEU A 12 -49.99 4.35 -11.40
N ASP A 13 -49.72 3.55 -10.37
CA ASP A 13 -49.59 4.00 -8.97
C ASP A 13 -50.78 4.90 -8.50
N GLY A 14 -52.00 4.69 -9.09
CA GLY A 14 -53.21 5.41 -8.80
C GLY A 14 -53.57 6.51 -9.80
N GLU A 15 -52.68 6.97 -10.65
CA GLU A 15 -52.94 7.92 -11.72
C GLU A 15 -53.51 7.23 -12.97
N THR A 16 -54.53 7.82 -13.59
CA THR A 16 -55.21 7.22 -14.72
C THR A 16 -54.57 7.62 -16.05
N GLY A 17 -54.06 6.64 -16.78
CA GLY A 17 -53.64 6.75 -18.17
C GLY A 17 -54.78 6.34 -19.12
N GLN A 18 -54.96 7.09 -20.20
CA GLN A 18 -55.89 6.72 -21.27
C GLN A 18 -55.19 5.77 -22.23
N VAL A 19 -55.91 4.79 -22.72
CA VAL A 19 -55.43 3.79 -23.67
C VAL A 19 -56.23 3.89 -24.95
N GLU A 20 -55.61 4.26 -26.06
CA GLU A 20 -56.25 4.26 -27.36
C GLU A 20 -56.08 2.89 -28.05
N ARG A 21 -57.10 2.47 -28.76
CA ARG A 21 -57.09 1.16 -29.43
C ARG A 21 -56.08 1.16 -30.58
N GLY A 22 -55.10 0.28 -30.51
CA GLY A 22 -54.04 0.11 -31.54
C GLY A 22 -52.75 0.87 -31.23
N GLU A 23 -52.72 1.66 -30.14
CA GLU A 23 -51.49 2.27 -29.66
C GLU A 23 -50.78 1.39 -28.62
N VAL A 24 -49.45 1.52 -28.53
CA VAL A 24 -48.65 0.87 -27.49
C VAL A 24 -48.68 1.71 -26.24
N PHE A 25 -49.17 1.12 -25.16
CA PHE A 25 -49.19 1.81 -23.87
C PHE A 25 -47.85 1.69 -23.15
N HIS A 26 -47.20 2.81 -22.90
CA HIS A 26 -45.94 2.87 -22.22
C HIS A 26 -46.12 3.06 -20.70
N ILE A 27 -45.55 2.11 -19.92
CA ILE A 27 -45.44 2.23 -18.47
C ILE A 27 -44.06 2.83 -18.17
N PRO A 28 -43.99 4.06 -17.63
CA PRO A 28 -42.71 4.69 -17.32
C PRO A 28 -41.97 3.94 -16.21
N ARG A 29 -40.66 4.22 -16.10
CA ARG A 29 -39.83 3.68 -15.02
C ARG A 29 -40.31 4.16 -13.65
N GLY A 30 -40.03 3.36 -12.61
CA GLY A 30 -40.43 3.67 -11.25
C GLY A 30 -41.84 3.29 -10.87
N VAL A 31 -42.70 2.92 -11.83
CA VAL A 31 -44.09 2.49 -11.55
C VAL A 31 -44.08 1.09 -10.93
N SER A 32 -44.64 0.98 -9.72
CA SER A 32 -44.69 -0.25 -8.96
C SER A 32 -46.02 -1.00 -9.06
N ARG A 33 -47.14 -0.26 -9.31
CA ARG A 33 -48.46 -0.83 -9.39
C ARG A 33 -49.18 -0.41 -10.69
N VAL A 34 -49.58 -1.41 -11.48
CA VAL A 34 -50.31 -1.25 -12.72
C VAL A 34 -51.67 -1.89 -12.54
N GLU A 35 -52.74 -1.10 -12.66
CA GLU A 35 -54.12 -1.57 -12.55
C GLU A 35 -54.80 -1.41 -13.91
N ILE A 36 -55.13 -2.52 -14.53
CA ILE A 36 -55.82 -2.60 -15.82
C ILE A 36 -57.30 -2.69 -15.57
N ILE A 37 -58.07 -1.80 -16.17
CA ILE A 37 -59.53 -1.74 -16.04
C ILE A 37 -60.16 -2.19 -17.36
N PRO A 38 -60.48 -3.48 -17.51
CA PRO A 38 -61.17 -3.99 -18.69
C PRO A 38 -62.66 -3.68 -18.63
N GLU A 39 -63.26 -3.42 -19.78
CA GLU A 39 -64.68 -3.21 -19.92
C GLU A 39 -65.26 -4.01 -21.10
N VAL A 40 -66.30 -4.73 -20.85
CA VAL A 40 -67.04 -5.48 -21.90
C VAL A 40 -68.47 -4.92 -21.98
N ILE A 41 -68.77 -4.26 -23.11
CA ILE A 41 -70.11 -3.78 -23.39
C ILE A 41 -70.82 -4.93 -24.06
N ASN A 42 -71.97 -5.33 -23.44
CA ASN A 42 -72.77 -6.46 -23.86
C ASN A 42 -74.15 -5.95 -24.35
N TYR A 43 -74.45 -6.23 -25.56
CA TYR A 43 -75.73 -5.88 -26.19
C TYR A 43 -76.77 -7.04 -26.19
N SER A 44 -76.42 -8.15 -25.50
CA SER A 44 -77.29 -9.32 -25.35
C SER A 44 -77.78 -9.47 -23.89
N THR A 45 -78.76 -10.35 -23.69
CA THR A 45 -79.24 -10.71 -22.34
C THR A 45 -78.44 -11.80 -21.65
N ASN A 46 -77.42 -12.31 -22.27
CA ASN A 46 -76.60 -13.39 -21.74
C ASN A 46 -75.39 -12.82 -20.97
N ASP A 47 -74.96 -13.49 -19.92
CA ASP A 47 -73.70 -13.18 -19.17
C ASP A 47 -72.56 -14.14 -19.65
N PRO A 48 -71.70 -13.70 -20.62
CA PRO A 48 -70.71 -14.54 -21.21
C PRO A 48 -69.50 -14.68 -20.28
N TYR A 49 -68.68 -15.69 -20.61
CA TYR A 49 -67.36 -15.80 -19.95
C TYR A 49 -66.33 -14.91 -20.64
N VAL A 50 -65.59 -14.21 -19.84
CA VAL A 50 -64.47 -13.35 -20.25
C VAL A 50 -63.15 -13.97 -19.77
N ARG A 51 -62.21 -14.17 -20.70
CA ARG A 51 -60.87 -14.60 -20.40
C ARG A 51 -59.93 -13.43 -20.58
N VAL A 52 -59.11 -13.19 -19.55
CA VAL A 52 -58.12 -12.10 -19.55
C VAL A 52 -56.78 -12.63 -19.08
N TRP A 53 -55.71 -12.17 -19.71
CA TRP A 53 -54.35 -12.49 -19.30
C TRP A 53 -53.36 -11.49 -19.90
N LEU A 54 -52.24 -11.33 -19.21
CA LEU A 54 -51.07 -10.56 -19.67
C LEU A 54 -50.02 -11.54 -20.19
N GLU A 55 -49.94 -11.67 -21.53
CA GLU A 55 -48.91 -12.47 -22.16
C GLU A 55 -47.53 -11.88 -21.85
N GLY A 56 -46.57 -12.76 -21.51
CA GLY A 56 -45.24 -12.38 -21.02
C GLY A 56 -45.15 -12.29 -19.50
N PHE A 57 -46.26 -12.31 -18.75
CA PHE A 57 -46.29 -12.28 -17.29
C PHE A 57 -47.17 -13.37 -16.66
N ASP A 58 -48.41 -13.51 -17.11
CA ASP A 58 -49.34 -14.45 -16.52
C ASP A 58 -49.06 -15.89 -16.96
N LYS A 59 -48.91 -16.80 -15.99
CA LYS A 59 -48.76 -18.24 -16.27
C LYS A 59 -50.05 -18.91 -16.70
N LYS A 60 -51.20 -18.36 -16.30
CA LYS A 60 -52.55 -18.86 -16.64
C LYS A 60 -53.51 -17.67 -16.82
N ALA A 61 -54.36 -17.81 -17.81
CA ALA A 61 -55.40 -16.80 -18.01
C ALA A 61 -56.50 -16.91 -16.92
N THR A 62 -57.07 -15.77 -16.54
CA THR A 62 -58.22 -15.66 -15.64
C THR A 62 -59.51 -15.73 -16.46
N ILE A 63 -60.40 -16.62 -16.09
CA ILE A 63 -61.72 -16.77 -16.76
C ILE A 63 -62.81 -16.51 -15.73
N VAL A 64 -63.65 -15.49 -15.98
CA VAL A 64 -64.75 -15.07 -15.09
C VAL A 64 -66.01 -14.80 -15.90
N GLN A 65 -67.19 -14.76 -15.29
CA GLN A 65 -68.37 -14.21 -15.91
C GLN A 65 -68.20 -12.70 -16.08
N GLN A 66 -68.86 -12.12 -17.10
CA GLN A 66 -68.73 -10.69 -17.37
C GLN A 66 -69.12 -9.85 -16.15
N SER A 67 -70.21 -10.25 -15.43
CA SER A 67 -70.66 -9.60 -14.21
C SER A 67 -69.63 -9.57 -13.09
N ASP A 68 -68.71 -10.54 -13.06
CA ASP A 68 -67.67 -10.71 -12.06
C ASP A 68 -66.30 -10.13 -12.49
N LEU A 69 -66.24 -9.51 -13.70
CA LEU A 69 -64.99 -8.94 -14.22
C LEU A 69 -64.55 -7.77 -13.37
N LYS A 70 -63.44 -7.90 -12.70
CA LYS A 70 -62.81 -6.88 -11.82
C LYS A 70 -61.56 -6.32 -12.47
N ASN A 71 -61.09 -5.20 -11.89
CA ASN A 71 -59.79 -4.63 -12.24
C ASN A 71 -58.67 -5.64 -11.96
N ILE A 72 -57.73 -5.68 -12.85
CA ILE A 72 -56.55 -6.59 -12.73
C ILE A 72 -55.36 -5.78 -12.29
N VAL A 73 -54.72 -6.20 -11.21
CA VAL A 73 -53.62 -5.47 -10.60
C VAL A 73 -52.35 -6.28 -10.72
N TYR A 74 -51.35 -5.66 -11.30
CA TYR A 74 -49.98 -6.17 -11.36
C TYR A 74 -49.07 -5.30 -10.48
N THR A 75 -48.27 -5.93 -9.63
CA THR A 75 -47.31 -5.24 -8.79
C THR A 75 -45.88 -5.62 -9.23
N ASN A 76 -45.01 -4.61 -9.28
CA ASN A 76 -43.58 -4.80 -9.69
C ASN A 76 -43.45 -5.54 -11.04
N LEU A 77 -44.22 -5.12 -12.05
CA LEU A 77 -44.13 -5.67 -13.39
C LEU A 77 -42.69 -5.48 -13.91
N PRO A 78 -41.98 -6.53 -14.29
CA PRO A 78 -40.63 -6.42 -14.85
C PRO A 78 -40.57 -5.57 -16.11
N THR A 79 -39.38 -5.05 -16.44
CA THR A 79 -39.13 -4.43 -17.74
C THR A 79 -39.38 -5.41 -18.87
N GLY A 80 -40.12 -5.02 -19.88
CA GLY A 80 -40.43 -5.89 -21.01
C GLY A 80 -41.59 -5.45 -21.86
N ASN A 81 -41.90 -6.25 -22.88
CA ASN A 81 -43.03 -6.08 -23.77
C ASN A 81 -44.07 -7.11 -23.37
N TYR A 82 -45.30 -6.66 -23.22
CA TYR A 82 -46.44 -7.44 -22.80
C TYR A 82 -47.60 -7.23 -23.76
N THR A 83 -48.42 -8.26 -23.92
CA THR A 83 -49.69 -8.13 -24.64
C THR A 83 -50.86 -8.50 -23.71
N PHE A 84 -51.72 -7.53 -23.41
CA PHE A 84 -52.90 -7.81 -22.63
C PHE A 84 -54.00 -8.31 -23.56
N HIS A 85 -54.50 -9.53 -23.31
CA HIS A 85 -55.53 -10.21 -24.09
C HIS A 85 -56.86 -10.20 -23.35
N MET A 86 -57.91 -9.95 -24.07
CA MET A 86 -59.28 -10.10 -23.63
C MET A 86 -60.05 -10.93 -24.67
N ALA A 87 -60.70 -11.98 -24.24
CA ALA A 87 -61.52 -12.81 -25.12
C ALA A 87 -62.86 -13.13 -24.48
N VAL A 88 -63.93 -12.97 -25.23
CA VAL A 88 -65.30 -13.37 -24.86
C VAL A 88 -65.60 -14.73 -25.42
N TYR A 89 -66.09 -15.61 -24.56
CA TYR A 89 -66.51 -16.98 -24.91
C TYR A 89 -68.00 -17.18 -24.86
N ASP A 90 -68.50 -18.14 -25.57
CA ASP A 90 -69.88 -18.60 -25.46
C ASP A 90 -70.14 -19.22 -24.07
N ASN A 91 -71.42 -19.39 -23.72
CA ASN A 91 -71.86 -19.95 -22.44
C ASN A 91 -71.30 -21.36 -22.15
N LYS A 92 -70.83 -22.09 -23.15
CA LYS A 92 -70.23 -23.42 -23.04
C LYS A 92 -68.70 -23.38 -22.96
N LYS A 93 -68.07 -22.18 -23.00
CA LYS A 93 -66.64 -21.97 -23.06
C LYS A 93 -65.95 -22.66 -24.24
N SER A 94 -66.70 -22.99 -25.31
CA SER A 94 -66.20 -23.80 -26.42
C SER A 94 -65.67 -22.99 -27.60
N LYS A 95 -66.16 -21.74 -27.75
CA LYS A 95 -65.83 -20.91 -28.91
C LYS A 95 -65.56 -19.48 -28.47
N VAL A 96 -64.45 -18.91 -28.95
CA VAL A 96 -64.13 -17.49 -28.85
C VAL A 96 -65.10 -16.72 -29.76
N ILE A 97 -65.86 -15.77 -29.23
CA ILE A 97 -66.76 -14.91 -29.97
C ILE A 97 -66.01 -13.69 -30.50
N GLU A 98 -65.23 -13.08 -29.65
CA GLU A 98 -64.44 -11.89 -29.99
C GLU A 98 -63.17 -11.87 -29.14
N GLU A 99 -62.09 -11.29 -29.67
CA GLU A 99 -60.83 -11.11 -28.99
C GLU A 99 -60.28 -9.71 -29.26
N SER A 100 -59.71 -9.10 -28.24
CA SER A 100 -59.02 -7.81 -28.34
C SER A 100 -57.70 -7.89 -27.62
N THR A 101 -56.66 -7.27 -28.19
CA THR A 101 -55.30 -7.24 -27.65
C THR A 101 -54.81 -5.81 -27.51
N TYR A 102 -54.05 -5.55 -26.45
CA TYR A 102 -53.42 -4.27 -26.18
C TYR A 102 -51.97 -4.46 -25.87
N GLN A 103 -51.09 -3.74 -26.58
CA GLN A 103 -49.66 -3.81 -26.35
C GLN A 103 -49.25 -2.89 -25.21
N ILE A 104 -48.49 -3.40 -24.27
CA ILE A 104 -48.01 -2.69 -23.09
C ILE A 104 -46.47 -2.87 -23.00
N VAL A 105 -45.75 -1.77 -22.89
CA VAL A 105 -44.30 -1.76 -22.80
C VAL A 105 -43.90 -1.14 -21.49
N LYS A 106 -43.17 -1.86 -20.66
CA LYS A 106 -42.54 -1.35 -19.43
C LYS A 106 -41.16 -0.88 -19.74
N ASP A 107 -40.87 0.41 -19.56
CA ASP A 107 -39.60 1.04 -19.83
C ASP A 107 -38.50 0.45 -18.94
N LYS A 108 -37.26 0.43 -19.47
CA LYS A 108 -36.10 -0.06 -18.75
C LYS A 108 -35.75 0.84 -17.56
N GLU A 109 -35.50 0.22 -16.42
CA GLU A 109 -34.95 0.91 -15.26
C GLU A 109 -33.47 1.25 -15.49
N ILE A 110 -32.93 2.21 -14.70
CA ILE A 110 -31.53 2.62 -14.84
C ILE A 110 -30.57 1.45 -14.62
N TYR A 111 -30.90 0.59 -13.66
CA TYR A 111 -30.10 -0.59 -13.32
C TYR A 111 -30.24 -1.75 -14.34
N ASP A 112 -31.19 -1.69 -15.28
CA ASP A 112 -31.30 -2.67 -16.37
C ASP A 112 -30.30 -2.41 -17.50
N HIS A 113 -29.58 -1.28 -17.43
CA HIS A 113 -28.57 -0.94 -18.42
C HIS A 113 -27.19 -1.48 -18.01
N TRP A 114 -26.51 -2.17 -18.96
CA TRP A 114 -25.16 -2.74 -18.74
C TRP A 114 -24.12 -1.68 -18.32
N TRP A 115 -24.22 -0.44 -18.80
CA TRP A 115 -23.31 0.65 -18.46
C TRP A 115 -23.41 1.07 -16.99
N PHE A 116 -24.54 0.83 -16.33
CA PHE A 116 -24.71 1.08 -14.90
C PHE A 116 -23.73 0.23 -14.08
N TYR A 117 -23.66 -1.07 -14.36
CA TYR A 117 -22.75 -1.97 -13.69
C TYR A 117 -21.29 -1.69 -14.04
N LEU A 118 -21.01 -1.31 -15.30
CA LEU A 118 -19.67 -0.90 -15.73
C LEU A 118 -19.21 0.35 -14.97
N TYR A 119 -20.06 1.37 -14.84
CA TYR A 119 -19.74 2.58 -14.09
C TYR A 119 -19.40 2.27 -12.63
N PHE A 120 -20.24 1.51 -11.94
CA PHE A 120 -19.98 1.13 -10.55
C PHE A 120 -18.73 0.24 -10.41
N GLY A 121 -18.48 -0.65 -11.38
CA GLY A 121 -17.26 -1.45 -11.45
C GLY A 121 -16.00 -0.57 -11.53
N ILE A 122 -16.00 0.45 -12.40
CA ILE A 122 -14.89 1.40 -12.55
C ILE A 122 -14.68 2.20 -11.26
N VAL A 123 -15.75 2.72 -10.67
CA VAL A 123 -15.67 3.49 -9.41
C VAL A 123 -15.09 2.63 -8.29
N PHE A 124 -15.57 1.39 -8.16
CA PHE A 124 -15.12 0.47 -7.13
C PHE A 124 -13.64 0.08 -7.29
N THR A 125 -13.23 -0.28 -8.51
CA THR A 125 -11.82 -0.61 -8.79
C THR A 125 -10.90 0.57 -8.60
N SER A 126 -11.33 1.78 -8.98
CA SER A 126 -10.57 3.01 -8.75
C SER A 126 -10.41 3.31 -7.27
N ALA A 127 -11.44 3.08 -6.46
CA ALA A 127 -11.36 3.25 -5.01
C ALA A 127 -10.37 2.26 -4.37
N ILE A 128 -10.41 0.98 -4.79
CA ILE A 128 -9.44 -0.03 -4.33
C ILE A 128 -8.01 0.37 -4.73
N ALA A 129 -7.80 0.77 -5.99
CA ALA A 129 -6.49 1.19 -6.47
C ALA A 129 -5.95 2.40 -5.69
N TYR A 130 -6.82 3.36 -5.38
CA TYR A 130 -6.45 4.52 -4.56
C TYR A 130 -6.07 4.12 -3.12
N LEU A 131 -6.85 3.26 -2.49
CA LEU A 131 -6.56 2.76 -1.14
C LEU A 131 -5.25 1.97 -1.08
N THR A 132 -5.01 1.09 -2.06
CA THR A 132 -3.75 0.34 -2.16
C THR A 132 -2.57 1.27 -2.38
N TRP A 133 -2.71 2.27 -3.25
CA TRP A 133 -1.69 3.30 -3.45
C TRP A 133 -1.36 4.06 -2.16
N LEU A 134 -2.37 4.47 -1.37
CA LEU A 134 -2.17 5.13 -0.07
C LEU A 134 -1.38 4.23 0.90
N VAL A 135 -1.76 2.95 1.01
CA VAL A 135 -1.06 2.00 1.89
C VAL A 135 0.40 1.82 1.46
N VAL A 136 0.63 1.57 0.17
CA VAL A 136 2.00 1.41 -0.38
C VAL A 136 2.82 2.68 -0.15
N ARG A 137 2.27 3.84 -0.44
CA ARG A 137 2.93 5.14 -0.21
C ARG A 137 3.34 5.33 1.25
N THR A 138 2.45 5.02 2.20
CA THR A 138 2.75 5.16 3.63
C THR A 138 3.83 4.18 4.07
N GLN A 139 3.83 2.95 3.58
CA GLN A 139 4.87 1.96 3.88
C GLN A 139 6.24 2.37 3.33
N ILE A 140 6.30 2.84 2.09
CA ILE A 140 7.54 3.35 1.48
C ILE A 140 8.11 4.50 2.31
N GLN A 141 7.27 5.48 2.72
CA GLN A 141 7.71 6.62 3.53
C GLN A 141 8.25 6.16 4.89
N LYS A 142 7.60 5.20 5.56
CA LYS A 142 8.09 4.62 6.81
C LYS A 142 9.46 3.96 6.63
N THR A 143 9.63 3.14 5.61
CA THR A 143 10.90 2.46 5.32
C THR A 143 12.02 3.45 5.05
N LEU A 144 11.77 4.47 4.22
CA LEU A 144 12.74 5.52 3.93
C LEU A 144 13.16 6.31 5.19
N ASN A 145 12.20 6.60 6.08
CA ASN A 145 12.50 7.29 7.33
C ASN A 145 13.36 6.43 8.29
N ILE A 146 13.08 5.12 8.35
CA ILE A 146 13.90 4.16 9.13
C ILE A 146 15.31 4.13 8.57
N GLN A 147 15.48 3.94 7.27
CA GLN A 147 16.80 3.90 6.62
C GLN A 147 17.61 5.20 6.82
N LYS A 148 16.96 6.36 6.72
CA LYS A 148 17.60 7.65 6.99
C LYS A 148 18.08 7.72 8.43
N LYS A 149 17.27 7.29 9.39
CA LYS A 149 17.64 7.28 10.80
C LYS A 149 18.80 6.34 11.10
N GLU A 150 18.78 5.14 10.51
CA GLU A 150 19.89 4.17 10.64
C GLU A 150 21.20 4.72 10.06
N LEU A 151 21.13 5.34 8.88
CA LEU A 151 22.30 5.98 8.26
C LEU A 151 22.85 7.12 9.15
N GLU A 152 21.98 7.93 9.72
CA GLU A 152 22.37 9.02 10.61
C GLU A 152 23.02 8.50 11.90
N LEU A 153 22.43 7.45 12.49
CA LEU A 153 23.01 6.78 13.66
C LEU A 153 24.40 6.20 13.37
N THR A 154 24.53 5.52 12.23
CA THR A 154 25.82 4.93 11.80
C THR A 154 26.89 6.01 11.60
N LYS A 155 26.55 7.12 10.94
CA LYS A 155 27.47 8.26 10.80
C LYS A 155 27.88 8.82 12.15
N ARG A 156 26.93 9.03 13.06
CA ARG A 156 27.20 9.54 14.40
C ARG A 156 28.08 8.60 15.22
N GLN A 157 27.87 7.28 15.10
CA GLN A 157 28.75 6.29 15.74
C GLN A 157 30.18 6.36 15.21
N LEU A 158 30.36 6.51 13.90
CA LEU A 158 31.67 6.65 13.26
C LEU A 158 32.37 7.93 13.74
N GLU A 159 31.67 9.06 13.76
CA GLU A 159 32.19 10.34 14.26
C GLU A 159 32.62 10.22 15.74
N MET A 160 31.76 9.67 16.58
CA MET A 160 32.09 9.41 17.99
C MET A 160 33.32 8.51 18.15
N GLY A 161 33.45 7.45 17.33
CA GLY A 161 34.62 6.59 17.33
C GLY A 161 35.91 7.36 17.00
N ASN A 162 35.86 8.18 15.96
CA ASN A 162 37.02 9.00 15.54
C ASN A 162 37.37 10.05 16.60
N GLU A 163 36.41 10.73 17.20
CA GLU A 163 36.64 11.69 18.29
C GLU A 163 37.23 11.03 19.53
N THR A 164 36.80 9.79 19.84
CA THR A 164 37.33 9.01 20.96
C THR A 164 38.82 8.69 20.75
N ILE A 165 39.16 8.18 19.55
CA ILE A 165 40.55 7.88 19.19
C ILE A 165 41.41 9.15 19.33
N LEU A 166 40.96 10.25 18.76
CA LEU A 166 41.70 11.52 18.83
C LEU A 166 41.88 12.02 20.27
N THR A 167 40.84 11.86 21.11
CA THR A 167 40.90 12.25 22.52
C THR A 167 41.89 11.40 23.30
N ILE A 168 41.91 10.10 23.07
CA ILE A 168 42.90 9.18 23.67
C ILE A 168 44.32 9.59 23.25
N ALA A 169 44.56 9.80 21.95
CA ALA A 169 45.86 10.23 21.45
C ALA A 169 46.33 11.54 22.10
N LYS A 170 45.47 12.54 22.21
CA LYS A 170 45.72 13.80 22.90
C LYS A 170 46.05 13.60 24.37
N THR A 171 45.41 12.65 25.04
CA THR A 171 45.69 12.35 26.47
C THR A 171 47.06 11.73 26.64
N VAL A 172 47.48 10.86 25.72
CA VAL A 172 48.82 10.28 25.70
C VAL A 172 49.87 11.36 25.44
N ASP A 173 49.66 12.16 24.37
CA ASP A 173 50.59 13.27 24.04
C ASP A 173 50.72 14.31 25.15
N ALA A 174 49.67 14.55 25.98
CA ALA A 174 49.74 15.48 27.09
C ALA A 174 50.58 15.02 28.25
N LYS A 175 50.82 13.70 28.38
CA LYS A 175 51.68 13.15 29.45
C LYS A 175 53.17 13.26 29.13
N ASP A 176 53.53 13.22 27.87
CA ASP A 176 54.93 13.32 27.40
C ASP A 176 55.21 14.78 26.98
N VAL A 177 55.90 15.54 27.84
CA VAL A 177 56.20 16.97 27.63
C VAL A 177 56.92 17.26 26.30
N ASN A 178 57.63 16.28 25.75
CA ASN A 178 58.40 16.43 24.51
C ASN A 178 57.61 16.10 23.26
N THR A 179 56.37 15.58 23.42
CA THR A 179 55.62 14.99 22.29
C THR A 179 54.31 15.68 21.99
N SER A 180 54.07 16.93 22.45
CA SER A 180 52.83 17.67 22.09
C SER A 180 52.56 17.60 20.60
N GLN A 181 51.40 17.06 20.24
CA GLN A 181 50.95 16.78 18.85
C GLN A 181 51.85 15.80 18.07
N HIS A 182 52.67 15.00 18.73
CA HIS A 182 53.54 14.00 18.06
C HIS A 182 52.69 12.98 17.32
N SER A 183 51.78 12.35 17.99
CA SER A 183 50.91 11.30 17.40
C SER A 183 50.12 11.82 16.19
N PHE A 184 49.65 13.08 16.24
CA PHE A 184 48.98 13.69 15.11
C PHE A 184 49.93 13.90 13.91
N ARG A 185 51.17 14.44 14.13
CA ARG A 185 52.16 14.61 13.04
C ARG A 185 52.56 13.28 12.43
N VAL A 186 52.75 12.27 13.25
CA VAL A 186 53.09 10.91 12.76
C VAL A 186 51.97 10.35 11.89
N SER A 187 50.71 10.50 12.32
CA SER A 187 49.55 10.06 11.53
C SER A 187 49.44 10.76 10.18
N GLU A 188 49.71 12.07 10.11
CA GLU A 188 49.71 12.84 8.87
C GLU A 188 50.85 12.39 7.92
N TYR A 189 52.09 12.23 8.43
CA TYR A 189 53.20 11.76 7.60
C TYR A 189 52.98 10.34 7.11
N ALA A 190 52.52 9.44 7.97
CA ALA A 190 52.20 8.06 7.57
C ALA A 190 51.15 8.02 6.47
N SER A 191 50.09 8.83 6.59
CA SER A 191 49.03 8.90 5.57
C SER A 191 49.54 9.47 4.24
N MET A 192 50.41 10.48 4.25
CA MET A 192 50.99 11.04 3.03
C MET A 192 51.90 10.01 2.32
N ILE A 193 52.62 9.21 3.07
CA ILE A 193 53.48 8.13 2.51
C ILE A 193 52.57 7.04 1.92
N ALA A 194 51.56 6.57 2.65
CA ALA A 194 50.63 5.54 2.17
C ALA A 194 49.92 5.94 0.91
N GLN A 195 49.46 7.22 0.83
CA GLN A 195 48.84 7.76 -0.36
C GLN A 195 49.78 7.71 -1.58
N ARG A 196 51.07 8.06 -1.38
CA ARG A 196 52.05 7.99 -2.46
C ARG A 196 52.40 6.56 -2.88
N LEU A 197 52.23 5.61 -1.99
CA LEU A 197 52.41 4.19 -2.28
C LEU A 197 51.17 3.54 -2.90
N GLY A 198 50.06 4.29 -3.08
CA GLY A 198 48.84 3.81 -3.73
C GLY A 198 47.96 2.94 -2.84
N TYR A 199 47.99 3.12 -1.53
CA TYR A 199 47.08 2.45 -0.61
C TYR A 199 45.64 2.94 -0.84
N SER A 200 44.66 2.10 -0.52
CA SER A 200 43.24 2.49 -0.58
C SER A 200 42.89 3.52 0.49
N ASP A 201 41.86 4.32 0.26
CA ASP A 201 41.41 5.32 1.23
C ASP A 201 41.12 4.70 2.60
N GLN A 202 40.51 3.51 2.65
CA GLN A 202 40.27 2.79 3.90
C GLN A 202 41.57 2.43 4.61
N ALA A 203 42.56 1.88 3.91
CA ALA A 203 43.84 1.54 4.50
C ALA A 203 44.59 2.77 5.01
N ILE A 204 44.45 3.92 4.33
CA ILE A 204 45.03 5.19 4.78
C ILE A 204 44.36 5.66 6.09
N GLU A 205 43.03 5.59 6.18
CA GLU A 205 42.32 5.95 7.39
C GLU A 205 42.63 5.01 8.57
N ASP A 206 42.77 3.71 8.34
CA ASP A 206 43.17 2.75 9.36
C ASP A 206 44.59 2.99 9.82
N LEU A 207 45.50 3.29 8.91
CA LEU A 207 46.91 3.65 9.23
C LEU A 207 46.94 4.96 10.05
N LYS A 208 46.15 5.97 9.72
CA LYS A 208 46.04 7.21 10.52
C LYS A 208 45.67 6.92 11.96
N LYS A 209 44.64 6.10 12.17
CA LYS A 209 44.16 5.72 13.50
C LYS A 209 45.16 4.91 14.26
N SER A 210 45.84 3.98 13.58
CA SER A 210 46.95 3.20 14.14
C SER A 210 48.10 4.10 14.58
N ALA A 211 48.51 5.06 13.74
CA ALA A 211 49.53 6.03 14.05
C ALA A 211 49.17 6.97 15.21
N LEU A 212 47.89 7.33 15.34
CA LEU A 212 47.43 8.13 16.50
C LEU A 212 47.57 7.40 17.83
N LEU A 213 47.43 6.08 17.83
CA LEU A 213 47.45 5.25 19.04
C LEU A 213 48.73 4.43 19.25
N HIS A 214 49.73 4.63 18.40
CA HIS A 214 50.97 3.83 18.46
C HIS A 214 51.67 3.84 19.83
N ASP A 215 51.57 4.96 20.52
CA ASP A 215 52.21 5.25 21.82
C ASP A 215 51.22 5.19 23.01
N ILE A 216 50.07 4.56 22.87
CA ILE A 216 49.00 4.54 23.87
C ILE A 216 49.48 4.13 25.27
N GLU A 217 50.43 3.23 25.34
CA GLU A 217 50.95 2.67 26.58
C GLU A 217 51.93 3.62 27.30
N LYS A 218 52.41 4.68 26.70
CA LYS A 218 53.22 5.69 27.42
C LYS A 218 52.55 6.23 28.66
N ASN A 219 51.22 6.16 28.72
CA ASN A 219 50.42 6.48 29.91
C ASN A 219 50.79 5.62 31.14
N ALA A 220 51.24 4.38 30.93
CA ALA A 220 51.64 3.49 32.02
C ALA A 220 53.14 3.59 32.37
N ILE A 221 53.93 4.30 31.58
CA ILE A 221 55.33 4.55 31.92
C ILE A 221 55.40 5.59 33.05
N PRO A 222 56.15 5.36 34.15
CA PRO A 222 56.33 6.34 35.22
C PRO A 222 56.93 7.63 34.70
N ASP A 223 56.40 8.78 35.13
CA ASP A 223 56.84 10.09 34.66
C ASP A 223 58.34 10.36 34.88
N ARG A 224 58.91 9.84 35.98
CA ARG A 224 60.33 9.90 36.26
C ARG A 224 61.21 9.23 35.22
N ILE A 225 60.66 8.29 34.44
CA ILE A 225 61.37 7.59 33.35
C ILE A 225 61.02 8.26 32.03
N LEU A 226 59.72 8.53 31.79
CA LEU A 226 59.24 9.10 30.54
C LEU A 226 59.78 10.51 30.27
N ASN A 227 59.84 11.36 31.32
CA ASN A 227 60.26 12.74 31.22
C ASN A 227 61.65 12.99 31.87
N LYS A 228 62.53 11.98 31.90
CA LYS A 228 63.85 12.07 32.44
C LYS A 228 64.81 12.86 31.50
N ASP A 229 65.36 13.97 32.00
CA ASP A 229 66.31 14.80 31.20
C ASP A 229 67.66 14.14 30.89
N ASN A 230 68.09 13.14 31.68
CA ASN A 230 69.35 12.45 31.56
C ASN A 230 69.16 11.11 30.83
N LYS A 231 70.27 10.51 30.40
CA LYS A 231 70.26 9.14 29.85
C LYS A 231 69.58 8.17 30.82
N LEU A 232 68.72 7.29 30.29
CA LEU A 232 68.09 6.21 31.05
C LEU A 232 69.20 5.17 31.42
N THR A 233 69.06 4.56 32.60
CA THR A 233 69.80 3.36 32.93
C THR A 233 69.28 2.19 32.09
N ASP A 234 70.01 1.06 32.08
CA ASP A 234 69.61 -0.13 31.33
C ASP A 234 68.25 -0.68 31.82
N GLU A 235 67.96 -0.60 33.11
CA GLU A 235 66.74 -1.03 33.75
C GLU A 235 65.61 -0.05 33.36
N GLU A 236 65.78 1.27 33.39
CA GLU A 236 64.87 2.27 32.98
C GLU A 236 64.58 2.17 31.48
N TYR A 237 65.61 1.88 30.68
CA TYR A 237 65.42 1.69 29.23
C TYR A 237 64.64 0.42 28.91
N ALA A 238 64.79 -0.68 29.69
CA ALA A 238 63.95 -1.86 29.58
C ALA A 238 62.44 -1.55 29.87
N VAL A 239 62.19 -0.72 30.90
CA VAL A 239 60.83 -0.23 31.18
C VAL A 239 60.33 0.60 30.01
N MET A 240 61.12 1.53 29.48
CA MET A 240 60.76 2.33 28.32
C MET A 240 60.40 1.45 27.11
N LYS A 241 61.22 0.43 26.78
CA LYS A 241 60.92 -0.49 25.66
C LYS A 241 59.67 -1.29 25.84
N SER A 242 59.23 -1.53 27.07
CA SER A 242 58.04 -2.37 27.32
C SER A 242 56.74 -1.72 26.81
N HIS A 243 56.74 -0.41 26.46
CA HIS A 243 55.54 0.25 25.98
C HIS A 243 55.02 -0.37 24.67
N VAL A 244 55.84 -0.83 23.76
CA VAL A 244 55.43 -1.42 22.49
C VAL A 244 54.65 -2.74 22.69
N VAL A 245 55.16 -3.60 23.59
CA VAL A 245 54.47 -4.87 23.89
C VAL A 245 53.11 -4.64 24.58
N ARG A 246 53.11 -3.78 25.58
CA ARG A 246 51.89 -3.48 26.33
C ARG A 246 50.88 -2.70 25.47
N GLY A 247 51.33 -1.79 24.61
CA GLY A 247 50.51 -1.10 23.64
C GLY A 247 49.80 -2.05 22.68
N GLY A 248 50.55 -3.04 22.15
CA GLY A 248 50.00 -4.11 21.37
C GLY A 248 48.95 -4.94 22.13
N GLU A 249 49.23 -5.28 23.41
CA GLU A 249 48.26 -6.01 24.26
C GLU A 249 46.96 -5.21 24.51
N ILE A 250 47.05 -3.90 24.76
CA ILE A 250 45.91 -3.04 24.95
C ILE A 250 45.02 -2.99 23.68
N LEU A 251 45.68 -2.86 22.51
CA LEU A 251 44.99 -2.72 21.24
C LEU A 251 44.57 -4.04 20.57
N LYS A 252 45.06 -5.19 21.09
CA LYS A 252 44.80 -6.52 20.53
C LYS A 252 43.29 -6.83 20.31
N ASN A 253 42.44 -6.35 21.20
CA ASN A 253 40.99 -6.58 21.14
C ASN A 253 40.23 -5.41 20.46
N PHE A 254 40.94 -4.44 19.91
CA PHE A 254 40.34 -3.31 19.22
C PHE A 254 40.11 -3.67 17.76
N THR A 255 38.87 -4.03 17.43
CA THR A 255 38.49 -4.60 16.12
C THR A 255 37.96 -3.58 15.10
N LEU A 256 37.89 -2.29 15.49
CA LEU A 256 37.35 -1.25 14.62
C LEU A 256 38.30 -0.71 13.58
N VAL A 257 39.61 -1.04 13.71
CA VAL A 257 40.69 -0.58 12.84
C VAL A 257 41.62 -1.75 12.58
N ASP A 258 41.84 -2.09 11.32
CA ASP A 258 42.70 -3.17 10.93
C ASP A 258 44.16 -2.84 11.26
N HIS A 259 44.93 -3.85 11.69
CA HIS A 259 46.36 -3.75 11.99
C HIS A 259 46.75 -2.72 13.07
N ILE A 260 45.79 -2.25 13.91
CA ILE A 260 46.06 -1.22 14.92
C ILE A 260 47.05 -1.67 15.98
N TYR A 261 46.97 -2.95 16.42
CA TYR A 261 47.88 -3.50 17.42
C TYR A 261 49.31 -3.67 16.88
N GLU A 262 49.43 -3.97 15.59
CA GLU A 262 50.75 -4.12 14.91
C GLU A 262 51.46 -2.78 14.84
N GLY A 263 50.72 -1.68 14.59
CA GLY A 263 51.25 -0.33 14.65
C GLY A 263 51.84 0.01 16.01
N ALA A 264 51.16 -0.35 17.11
CA ALA A 264 51.69 -0.15 18.46
C ALA A 264 52.82 -1.08 18.82
N LEU A 265 52.82 -2.32 18.32
CA LEU A 265 53.80 -3.33 18.65
C LEU A 265 55.13 -3.12 17.92
N TYR A 266 55.09 -2.76 16.61
CA TYR A 266 56.23 -2.76 15.74
C TYR A 266 56.76 -1.39 15.30
N HIS A 267 56.25 -0.27 15.79
CA HIS A 267 56.66 1.05 15.33
C HIS A 267 58.13 1.41 15.68
N HIS A 268 58.75 0.69 16.59
CA HIS A 268 60.19 0.77 16.88
C HIS A 268 61.01 -0.34 16.25
N ASP A 269 60.41 -1.20 15.43
CA ASP A 269 61.16 -2.24 14.77
C ASP A 269 62.00 -1.68 13.62
N ARG A 270 63.16 -2.28 13.47
CA ARG A 270 64.13 -1.85 12.48
C ARG A 270 64.32 -2.92 11.42
N TYR A 271 64.55 -2.49 10.19
CA TYR A 271 64.73 -3.36 9.05
C TYR A 271 65.96 -4.26 9.25
N ASP A 272 66.99 -3.83 10.05
CA ASP A 272 68.23 -4.62 10.37
C ASP A 272 67.99 -5.62 11.51
N GLY A 273 66.78 -5.83 11.99
CA GLY A 273 66.43 -6.73 13.08
C GLY A 273 66.88 -6.29 14.48
N LYS A 274 67.30 -5.02 14.65
CA LYS A 274 67.78 -4.49 15.95
C LYS A 274 66.67 -3.63 16.62
N GLY A 275 65.38 -3.91 16.31
CA GLY A 275 64.21 -3.25 16.90
C GLY A 275 63.97 -3.66 18.36
N TYR A 276 62.81 -3.20 18.90
CA TYR A 276 62.41 -3.49 20.27
C TYR A 276 61.75 -4.85 20.45
N VAL A 277 61.11 -5.37 19.43
CA VAL A 277 60.48 -6.69 19.40
C VAL A 277 61.36 -7.58 18.49
N GLN A 278 61.84 -8.69 19.03
CA GLN A 278 62.61 -9.69 18.27
C GLN A 278 61.76 -10.93 18.03
#